data_2605e7e8d8be6342afdf50eff37826ce
#
_entry.id   2605e7e8d8be6342afdf50eff37826ce
#
_cell.length_a   1.000
_cell.length_b   1.000
_cell.length_c   1.000
_cell.angle_alpha   90.00
_cell.angle_beta   90.00
_cell.angle_gamma   90.00
#
_symmetry.space_group_name_H-M   'P 1'
#
loop_
_entity.id
_entity.type
_entity.pdbx_description
1 polymer ?
#
loop_
_entity_poly.entity_id
_entity_poly.type
_entity_poly.pdbx_seq_one_letter_code
_entity_poly.pdbx_strand_id
1 'polypeptide(L)'
;MGLLISKIWSFFGNEEHKLVLVGLDNAGKTTILYQLLLGEAVHTQPTIGSNVEEIVWRNLRFVMWDLGGQQSLRSAWNTYYTNSEFVIMVIDSTDRQRLNISREELHHMLSHEELSKACLLVFANKQDAKGSMTAAEISEQLDLTSIKQHPWHIQACCALTGEGLHLGLEWIANRIKKK
;
A
#
# COMPACT_ATOMS: atom_id res chain seq x y z
N MET A 1 -1.65 21.24 28.35
CA MET A 1 -2.75 20.78 27.48
C MET A 1 -2.30 19.67 26.54
N GLY A 2 -1.19 19.82 25.80
CA GLY A 2 -0.73 18.77 24.87
C GLY A 2 -0.33 17.44 25.52
N LEU A 3 0.23 17.44 26.73
CA LEU A 3 0.63 16.24 27.46
C LEU A 3 -0.56 15.43 28.04
N LEU A 4 -1.68 16.08 28.33
CA LEU A 4 -2.91 15.42 28.81
C LEU A 4 -3.66 14.78 27.63
N ILE A 5 -3.65 15.42 26.48
CA ILE A 5 -4.25 14.88 25.27
C ILE A 5 -3.47 13.65 24.78
N SER A 6 -2.13 13.68 24.79
CA SER A 6 -1.32 12.53 24.42
C SER A 6 -1.49 11.34 25.39
N LYS A 7 -1.67 11.60 26.69
CA LYS A 7 -1.95 10.54 27.68
C LYS A 7 -3.37 9.94 27.55
N ILE A 8 -4.36 10.74 27.17
CA ILE A 8 -5.73 10.25 26.93
C ILE A 8 -5.75 9.38 25.66
N TRP A 9 -5.00 9.74 24.62
CA TRP A 9 -4.88 8.94 23.40
C TRP A 9 -4.17 7.60 23.63
N SER A 10 -3.20 7.53 24.55
CA SER A 10 -2.55 6.27 24.92
C SER A 10 -3.46 5.31 25.70
N PHE A 11 -4.55 5.81 26.31
CA PHE A 11 -5.52 4.99 27.05
C PHE A 11 -6.55 4.29 26.15
N PHE A 12 -6.74 4.73 24.90
CA PHE A 12 -7.70 4.18 23.94
C PHE A 12 -7.08 3.20 22.92
N GLY A 13 -6.01 2.49 23.31
CA GLY A 13 -5.45 1.39 22.55
C GLY A 13 -5.00 1.80 21.15
N ASN A 14 -3.99 2.66 21.06
CA ASN A 14 -3.30 2.97 19.82
C ASN A 14 -2.43 1.77 19.41
N GLU A 15 -3.05 0.71 18.94
CA GLU A 15 -2.31 -0.33 18.29
C GLU A 15 -1.71 0.25 17.00
N GLU A 16 -0.40 0.16 16.92
CA GLU A 16 0.35 0.54 15.74
C GLU A 16 0.32 -0.61 14.74
N HIS A 17 -0.06 -0.31 13.52
CA HIS A 17 -0.13 -1.28 12.43
C HIS A 17 0.91 -0.97 11.37
N LYS A 18 1.79 -1.92 11.10
CA LYS A 18 2.83 -1.77 10.09
C LYS A 18 2.33 -2.19 8.72
N LEU A 19 2.49 -1.29 7.75
CA LEU A 19 2.20 -1.51 6.34
C LEU A 19 3.47 -1.27 5.51
N VAL A 20 3.72 -2.13 4.55
CA VAL A 20 4.73 -1.87 3.50
C VAL A 20 4.03 -1.50 2.21
N LEU A 21 4.50 -0.43 1.60
CA LEU A 21 3.98 0.14 0.36
C LEU A 21 4.97 -0.17 -0.76
N VAL A 22 4.61 -1.06 -1.66
CA VAL A 22 5.47 -1.57 -2.72
C VAL A 22 4.83 -1.39 -4.09
N GLY A 23 5.62 -1.55 -5.11
CA GLY A 23 5.23 -1.37 -6.51
C GLY A 23 6.40 -0.87 -7.32
N LEU A 24 6.29 -0.91 -8.62
CA LEU A 24 7.34 -0.44 -9.51
C LEU A 24 7.55 1.08 -9.38
N ASP A 25 8.68 1.54 -9.86
CA ASP A 25 8.94 2.97 -9.96
C ASP A 25 7.85 3.65 -10.81
N ASN A 26 7.52 4.88 -10.47
CA ASN A 26 6.47 5.69 -11.11
C ASN A 26 5.03 5.14 -10.96
N ALA A 27 4.80 4.17 -10.09
CA ALA A 27 3.44 3.68 -9.82
C ALA A 27 2.58 4.68 -9.02
N GLY A 28 3.21 5.62 -8.32
CA GLY A 28 2.53 6.63 -7.51
C GLY A 28 2.48 6.32 -6.02
N LYS A 29 3.36 5.44 -5.53
CA LYS A 29 3.43 5.05 -4.11
C LYS A 29 3.62 6.25 -3.19
N THR A 30 4.67 7.01 -3.40
CA THR A 30 5.00 8.19 -2.59
C THR A 30 3.90 9.25 -2.69
N THR A 31 3.28 9.41 -3.86
CA THR A 31 2.13 10.31 -4.04
C THR A 31 0.93 9.87 -3.19
N ILE A 32 0.64 8.56 -3.17
CA ILE A 32 -0.42 8.01 -2.29
C ILE A 32 -0.11 8.30 -0.82
N LEU A 33 1.13 8.06 -0.40
CA LEU A 33 1.55 8.30 0.97
C LEU A 33 1.30 9.76 1.38
N TYR A 34 1.73 10.71 0.58
CA TYR A 34 1.52 12.14 0.87
C TYR A 34 0.08 12.59 0.73
N GLN A 35 -0.68 12.00 -0.19
CA GLN A 35 -2.12 12.26 -0.29
C GLN A 35 -2.85 11.82 1.00
N LEU A 36 -2.47 10.68 1.55
CA LEU A 36 -3.03 10.21 2.82
C LEU A 36 -2.56 11.04 4.01
N LEU A 37 -1.31 11.49 3.99
CA LEU A 37 -0.71 12.24 5.09
C LEU A 37 -1.18 13.71 5.12
N LEU A 38 -1.21 14.36 3.98
CA LEU A 38 -1.42 15.81 3.86
C LEU A 38 -2.79 16.18 3.27
N GLY A 39 -3.49 15.24 2.65
CA GLY A 39 -4.73 15.50 1.94
C GLY A 39 -4.55 16.19 0.59
N GLU A 40 -3.34 16.19 0.05
CA GLU A 40 -3.01 16.78 -1.25
C GLU A 40 -1.93 16.00 -1.99
N ALA A 41 -1.97 16.03 -3.32
CA ALA A 41 -0.94 15.44 -4.14
C ALA A 41 0.31 16.32 -4.16
N VAL A 42 1.46 15.72 -3.92
CA VAL A 42 2.77 16.39 -3.94
C VAL A 42 3.58 15.86 -5.11
N HIS A 43 4.32 16.75 -5.78
CA HIS A 43 5.28 16.33 -6.79
C HIS A 43 6.41 15.56 -6.12
N THR A 44 6.63 14.32 -6.54
CA THR A 44 7.61 13.42 -5.91
C THR A 44 8.72 13.05 -6.86
N GLN A 45 9.88 12.73 -6.29
CA GLN A 45 11.00 12.11 -6.98
C GLN A 45 11.01 10.59 -6.67
N PRO A 46 11.66 9.75 -7.49
CA PRO A 46 11.81 8.34 -7.16
C PRO A 46 12.40 8.15 -5.76
N THR A 47 11.80 7.26 -4.98
CA THR A 47 12.27 6.93 -3.63
C THR A 47 13.56 6.13 -3.71
N ILE A 48 14.60 6.60 -3.04
CA ILE A 48 15.87 5.91 -2.89
C ILE A 48 15.90 5.25 -1.50
N GLY A 49 15.88 3.92 -1.47
CA GLY A 49 15.77 3.16 -0.22
C GLY A 49 14.33 3.11 0.29
N SER A 50 14.06 3.75 1.41
CA SER A 50 12.74 3.76 2.02
C SER A 50 12.39 5.12 2.60
N ASN A 51 11.10 5.41 2.68
CA ASN A 51 10.54 6.55 3.37
C ASN A 51 9.48 6.04 4.36
N VAL A 52 9.52 6.49 5.60
CA VAL A 52 8.62 6.03 6.66
C VAL A 52 7.79 7.20 7.14
N GLU A 53 6.47 7.02 7.13
CA GLU A 53 5.54 8.02 7.64
C GLU A 53 4.49 7.37 8.53
N GLU A 54 4.08 8.12 9.53
CA GLU A 54 2.99 7.75 10.40
C GLU A 54 1.71 8.43 9.92
N ILE A 55 0.68 7.62 9.69
CA ILE A 55 -0.62 8.09 9.26
C ILE A 55 -1.65 7.72 10.32
N VAL A 56 -2.37 8.72 10.81
CA VAL A 56 -3.52 8.52 11.68
C VAL A 56 -4.79 8.67 10.85
N TRP A 57 -5.56 7.59 10.79
CA TRP A 57 -6.83 7.58 10.07
C TRP A 57 -7.91 7.00 10.97
N ARG A 58 -8.95 7.80 11.24
CA ARG A 58 -9.94 7.50 12.28
C ARG A 58 -9.22 7.29 13.63
N ASN A 59 -9.40 6.15 14.27
CA ASN A 59 -8.76 5.76 15.52
C ASN A 59 -7.61 4.76 15.34
N LEU A 60 -7.12 4.61 14.11
CA LEU A 60 -6.05 3.70 13.76
C LEU A 60 -4.78 4.47 13.44
N ARG A 61 -3.66 3.90 13.83
CA ARG A 61 -2.32 4.43 13.61
C ARG A 61 -1.55 3.48 12.70
N PHE A 62 -1.21 3.95 11.51
CA PHE A 62 -0.47 3.17 10.53
C PHE A 62 0.95 3.69 10.43
N VAL A 63 1.92 2.80 10.51
CA VAL A 63 3.31 3.08 10.13
C VAL A 63 3.51 2.53 8.73
N MET A 64 3.63 3.40 7.76
CA MET A 64 3.70 3.06 6.35
C MET A 64 5.12 3.25 5.83
N TRP A 65 5.69 2.14 5.33
CA TRP A 65 7.02 2.10 4.74
C TRP A 65 6.90 2.14 3.22
N ASP A 66 7.21 3.29 2.63
CA ASP A 66 7.27 3.47 1.17
C ASP A 66 8.64 3.01 0.66
N LEU A 67 8.65 1.92 -0.09
CA LEU A 67 9.88 1.30 -0.58
C LEU A 67 10.15 1.68 -2.03
N GLY A 68 11.41 1.97 -2.35
CA GLY A 68 11.83 2.33 -3.71
C GLY A 68 11.49 1.22 -4.72
N GLY A 69 10.86 1.60 -5.82
CA GLY A 69 10.35 0.68 -6.86
C GLY A 69 11.28 0.42 -8.03
N GLN A 70 12.43 1.10 -8.09
CA GLN A 70 13.42 0.86 -9.15
C GLN A 70 13.99 -0.55 -9.05
N GLN A 71 14.30 -1.16 -10.19
CA GLN A 71 14.76 -2.55 -10.26
C GLN A 71 15.92 -2.85 -9.31
N SER A 72 16.89 -1.94 -9.20
CA SER A 72 18.04 -2.10 -8.31
C SER A 72 17.69 -2.10 -6.83
N LEU A 73 16.51 -1.60 -6.44
CA LEU A 73 16.07 -1.47 -5.05
C LEU A 73 15.12 -2.59 -4.61
N ARG A 74 14.47 -3.29 -5.56
CA ARG A 74 13.46 -4.30 -5.25
C ARG A 74 14.00 -5.51 -4.49
N SER A 75 15.24 -5.89 -4.71
CA SER A 75 15.91 -6.98 -3.99
C SER A 75 16.07 -6.72 -2.49
N ALA A 76 16.01 -5.46 -2.07
CA ALA A 76 16.09 -5.05 -0.67
C ALA A 76 14.71 -4.99 0.03
N TRP A 77 13.61 -5.21 -0.65
CA TRP A 77 12.27 -5.11 -0.07
C TRP A 77 12.08 -6.04 1.13
N ASN A 78 12.64 -7.26 1.06
CA ASN A 78 12.53 -8.24 2.14
C ASN A 78 13.08 -7.75 3.49
N THR A 79 14.00 -6.79 3.48
CA THR A 79 14.55 -6.18 4.70
C THR A 79 13.47 -5.49 5.55
N TYR A 80 12.36 -5.09 4.92
CA TYR A 80 11.30 -4.32 5.55
C TYR A 80 10.07 -5.14 5.93
N TYR A 81 10.06 -6.46 5.70
CA TYR A 81 8.87 -7.31 5.89
C TYR A 81 8.56 -7.66 7.34
N THR A 82 9.55 -7.63 8.23
CA THR A 82 9.39 -8.04 9.63
C THR A 82 8.25 -7.28 10.30
N ASN A 83 7.31 -8.02 10.92
CA ASN A 83 6.12 -7.49 11.60
C ASN A 83 5.16 -6.71 10.70
N SER A 84 5.24 -6.86 9.38
CA SER A 84 4.29 -6.23 8.47
C SER A 84 2.96 -6.99 8.49
N GLU A 85 1.88 -6.31 8.83
CA GLU A 85 0.53 -6.86 8.86
C GLU A 85 -0.19 -6.74 7.52
N PHE A 86 0.19 -5.74 6.74
CA PHE A 86 -0.41 -5.45 5.44
C PHE A 86 0.68 -5.12 4.42
N VAL A 87 0.46 -5.60 3.22
CA VAL A 87 1.19 -5.20 2.02
C VAL A 87 0.24 -4.39 1.15
N ILE A 88 0.66 -3.20 0.78
CA ILE A 88 -0.05 -2.38 -0.21
C ILE A 88 0.79 -2.39 -1.49
N MET A 89 0.27 -3.04 -2.52
CA MET A 89 0.88 -3.05 -3.86
C MET A 89 0.22 -1.98 -4.72
N VAL A 90 1.01 -1.06 -5.23
CA VAL A 90 0.51 0.01 -6.11
C VAL A 90 0.85 -0.31 -7.55
N ILE A 91 -0.17 -0.30 -8.40
CA ILE A 91 -0.07 -0.57 -9.83
C ILE A 91 -0.41 0.71 -10.60
N ASP A 92 0.46 1.09 -11.53
CA ASP A 92 0.14 2.07 -12.55
C ASP A 92 -0.80 1.42 -13.57
N SER A 93 -2.07 1.82 -13.58
CA SER A 93 -3.07 1.22 -14.46
C SER A 93 -2.85 1.52 -15.95
N THR A 94 -1.90 2.39 -16.28
CA THR A 94 -1.51 2.68 -17.68
C THR A 94 -0.32 1.86 -18.14
N ASP A 95 0.40 1.20 -17.24
CA ASP A 95 1.66 0.50 -17.53
C ASP A 95 1.43 -0.98 -17.83
N ARG A 96 0.81 -1.25 -18.96
CA ARG A 96 0.53 -2.62 -19.42
C ARG A 96 1.79 -3.44 -19.65
N GLN A 97 2.88 -2.78 -20.04
CA GLN A 97 4.14 -3.44 -20.44
C GLN A 97 4.88 -4.08 -19.26
N ARG A 98 4.77 -3.48 -18.06
CA ARG A 98 5.45 -3.97 -16.85
C ARG A 98 4.54 -4.71 -15.86
N LEU A 99 3.31 -4.99 -16.24
CA LEU A 99 2.37 -5.66 -15.35
C LEU A 99 2.80 -7.09 -15.00
N ASN A 100 3.44 -7.78 -15.93
CA ASN A 100 4.05 -9.09 -15.66
C ASN A 100 5.17 -9.01 -14.62
N ILE A 101 5.97 -7.95 -14.63
CA ILE A 101 7.01 -7.72 -13.62
C ILE A 101 6.36 -7.53 -12.25
N SER A 102 5.31 -6.72 -12.18
CA SER A 102 4.54 -6.53 -10.94
C SER A 102 3.95 -7.84 -10.42
N ARG A 103 3.44 -8.68 -11.30
CA ARG A 103 2.93 -10.01 -10.96
C ARG A 103 4.02 -10.89 -10.34
N GLU A 104 5.16 -10.98 -10.98
CA GLU A 104 6.29 -11.79 -10.50
C GLU A 104 6.77 -11.30 -9.13
N GLU A 105 6.97 -10.00 -8.97
CA GLU A 105 7.39 -9.41 -7.69
C GLU A 105 6.36 -9.65 -6.57
N LEU A 106 5.06 -9.52 -6.89
CA LEU A 106 3.98 -9.75 -5.93
C LEU A 106 3.98 -11.19 -5.42
N HIS A 107 3.98 -12.16 -6.32
CA HIS A 107 3.95 -13.57 -5.94
C HIS A 107 5.23 -14.01 -5.24
N HIS A 108 6.38 -13.49 -5.66
CA HIS A 108 7.65 -13.72 -4.96
C HIS A 108 7.61 -13.17 -3.54
N MET A 109 7.14 -11.94 -3.37
CA MET A 109 7.03 -11.29 -2.08
C MET A 109 6.10 -12.05 -1.12
N LEU A 110 4.92 -12.46 -1.59
CA LEU A 110 3.95 -13.19 -0.78
C LEU A 110 4.40 -14.60 -0.40
N SER A 111 5.40 -15.16 -1.07
CA SER A 111 6.01 -16.43 -0.69
C SER A 111 6.96 -16.31 0.49
N HIS A 112 7.31 -15.09 0.90
CA HIS A 112 8.24 -14.84 1.98
C HIS A 112 7.61 -15.17 3.34
N GLU A 113 8.32 -15.91 4.19
CA GLU A 113 7.80 -16.39 5.48
C GLU A 113 7.32 -15.26 6.39
N GLU A 114 8.03 -14.13 6.43
CA GLU A 114 7.68 -12.99 7.27
C GLU A 114 6.36 -12.33 6.88
N LEU A 115 5.88 -12.54 5.65
CA LEU A 115 4.59 -12.06 5.16
C LEU A 115 3.49 -13.12 5.17
N SER A 116 3.74 -14.30 5.73
CA SER A 116 2.79 -15.43 5.69
C SER A 116 1.39 -15.12 6.26
N LYS A 117 1.31 -14.15 7.16
CA LYS A 117 0.05 -13.71 7.79
C LYS A 117 -0.43 -12.34 7.30
N ALA A 118 0.29 -11.73 6.37
CA ALA A 118 -0.06 -10.40 5.86
C ALA A 118 -1.30 -10.44 4.97
N CYS A 119 -2.09 -9.40 5.04
CA CYS A 119 -3.16 -9.13 4.09
C CYS A 119 -2.64 -8.25 2.96
N LEU A 120 -3.20 -8.41 1.76
CA LEU A 120 -2.80 -7.69 0.57
C LEU A 120 -3.88 -6.72 0.13
N LEU A 121 -3.52 -5.45 0.00
CA LEU A 121 -4.32 -4.45 -0.70
C LEU A 121 -3.59 -4.05 -1.99
N VAL A 122 -4.26 -4.16 -3.12
CA VAL A 122 -3.76 -3.66 -4.41
C VAL A 122 -4.49 -2.36 -4.73
N PHE A 123 -3.74 -1.28 -4.90
CA PHE A 123 -4.25 -0.04 -5.45
C PHE A 123 -4.02 -0.02 -6.97
N ALA A 124 -5.11 -0.07 -7.74
CA ALA A 124 -5.10 0.17 -9.18
C ALA A 124 -5.13 1.69 -9.40
N ASN A 125 -3.96 2.31 -9.39
CA ASN A 125 -3.77 3.76 -9.41
C ASN A 125 -3.83 4.35 -10.83
N LYS A 126 -3.91 5.66 -10.90
CA LYS A 126 -3.98 6.46 -12.14
C LYS A 126 -5.23 6.20 -12.97
N GLN A 127 -6.36 6.01 -12.29
CA GLN A 127 -7.65 5.79 -12.94
C GLN A 127 -8.19 7.03 -13.68
N ASP A 128 -7.62 8.20 -13.42
CA ASP A 128 -7.87 9.44 -14.15
C ASP A 128 -7.29 9.43 -15.56
N ALA A 129 -6.29 8.58 -15.81
CA ALA A 129 -5.62 8.51 -17.10
C ALA A 129 -6.49 7.79 -18.14
N LYS A 130 -6.54 8.37 -19.35
CA LYS A 130 -7.25 7.77 -20.48
C LYS A 130 -6.63 6.44 -20.87
N GLY A 131 -7.46 5.41 -21.05
CA GLY A 131 -6.99 4.08 -21.43
C GLY A 131 -6.40 3.26 -20.29
N SER A 132 -6.58 3.71 -19.04
CA SER A 132 -6.17 2.92 -17.87
C SER A 132 -6.90 1.59 -17.79
N MET A 133 -6.18 0.56 -17.34
CA MET A 133 -6.78 -0.75 -17.07
C MET A 133 -7.76 -0.66 -15.89
N THR A 134 -8.84 -1.42 -15.98
CA THR A 134 -9.78 -1.56 -14.86
C THR A 134 -9.18 -2.40 -13.72
N ALA A 135 -9.73 -2.29 -12.53
CA ALA A 135 -9.35 -3.16 -11.41
C ALA A 135 -9.55 -4.65 -11.76
N ALA A 136 -10.60 -4.99 -12.50
CA ALA A 136 -10.85 -6.37 -12.94
C ALA A 136 -9.76 -6.88 -13.89
N GLU A 137 -9.35 -6.08 -14.88
CA GLU A 137 -8.25 -6.43 -15.79
C GLU A 137 -6.94 -6.64 -15.03
N ILE A 138 -6.61 -5.75 -14.10
CA ILE A 138 -5.40 -5.85 -13.29
C ILE A 138 -5.44 -7.07 -12.38
N SER A 139 -6.58 -7.35 -11.75
CA SER A 139 -6.77 -8.53 -10.91
C SER A 139 -6.50 -9.83 -11.69
N GLU A 140 -6.99 -9.91 -12.91
CA GLU A 140 -6.76 -11.05 -13.80
C GLU A 140 -5.27 -11.16 -14.19
N GLN A 141 -4.67 -10.08 -14.63
CA GLN A 141 -3.26 -10.06 -15.04
C GLN A 141 -2.29 -10.35 -13.92
N LEU A 142 -2.58 -9.92 -12.70
CA LEU A 142 -1.80 -10.22 -11.50
C LEU A 142 -2.08 -11.61 -10.93
N ASP A 143 -3.06 -12.32 -11.47
CA ASP A 143 -3.49 -13.63 -10.98
C ASP A 143 -3.85 -13.61 -9.47
N LEU A 144 -4.60 -12.59 -9.06
CA LEU A 144 -4.98 -12.43 -7.64
C LEU A 144 -5.85 -13.57 -7.14
N THR A 145 -6.71 -14.14 -8.00
CA THR A 145 -7.60 -15.24 -7.63
C THR A 145 -6.86 -16.53 -7.28
N SER A 146 -5.60 -16.70 -7.70
CA SER A 146 -4.75 -17.82 -7.29
C SER A 146 -4.22 -17.68 -5.87
N ILE A 147 -4.26 -16.48 -5.29
CA ILE A 147 -3.78 -16.21 -3.93
C ILE A 147 -4.83 -16.69 -2.93
N LYS A 148 -4.54 -17.81 -2.26
CA LYS A 148 -5.48 -18.44 -1.29
C LYS A 148 -5.07 -18.23 0.16
N GLN A 149 -3.79 -18.00 0.43
CA GLN A 149 -3.26 -17.92 1.78
C GLN A 149 -3.30 -16.51 2.39
N HIS A 150 -3.50 -15.49 1.55
CA HIS A 150 -3.56 -14.09 1.97
C HIS A 150 -4.93 -13.51 1.64
N PRO A 151 -5.65 -12.95 2.61
CA PRO A 151 -6.80 -12.11 2.30
C PRO A 151 -6.37 -10.95 1.42
N TRP A 152 -7.07 -10.69 0.34
CA TRP A 152 -6.71 -9.61 -0.57
C TRP A 152 -7.93 -8.82 -1.04
N HIS A 153 -7.67 -7.59 -1.44
CA HIS A 153 -8.62 -6.68 -2.08
C HIS A 153 -7.90 -5.84 -3.12
N ILE A 154 -8.59 -5.51 -4.19
CA ILE A 154 -8.12 -4.54 -5.17
C ILE A 154 -9.06 -3.34 -5.19
N GLN A 155 -8.49 -2.15 -5.17
CA GLN A 155 -9.20 -0.89 -5.12
C GLN A 155 -8.70 0.05 -6.21
N ALA A 156 -9.59 0.46 -7.10
CA ALA A 156 -9.32 1.50 -8.08
C ALA A 156 -9.14 2.85 -7.37
N CYS A 157 -8.12 3.60 -7.74
CA CYS A 157 -7.86 4.90 -7.12
C CYS A 157 -7.18 5.89 -8.06
N CYS A 158 -7.15 7.14 -7.62
CA CYS A 158 -6.39 8.22 -8.22
C CYS A 158 -5.63 8.96 -7.12
N ALA A 159 -4.31 8.82 -7.07
CA ALA A 159 -3.49 9.49 -6.05
C ALA A 159 -3.51 11.02 -6.16
N LEU A 160 -3.76 11.54 -7.37
CA LEU A 160 -3.82 12.99 -7.59
C LEU A 160 -5.04 13.65 -6.93
N THR A 161 -6.18 12.96 -6.92
CA THR A 161 -7.43 13.47 -6.34
C THR A 161 -7.74 12.88 -4.97
N GLY A 162 -7.11 11.77 -4.60
CA GLY A 162 -7.41 11.00 -3.40
C GLY A 162 -8.57 10.02 -3.57
N GLU A 163 -9.24 10.00 -4.72
CA GLU A 163 -10.37 9.11 -4.98
C GLU A 163 -9.97 7.63 -4.79
N GLY A 164 -10.79 6.89 -4.04
CA GLY A 164 -10.62 5.48 -3.78
C GLY A 164 -9.64 5.13 -2.65
N LEU A 165 -8.78 6.06 -2.20
CA LEU A 165 -7.78 5.77 -1.16
C LEU A 165 -8.43 5.44 0.19
N HIS A 166 -9.44 6.18 0.60
CA HIS A 166 -10.14 5.94 1.85
C HIS A 166 -10.88 4.60 1.87
N LEU A 167 -11.40 4.15 0.72
CA LEU A 167 -12.03 2.83 0.60
C LEU A 167 -11.02 1.71 0.83
N GLY A 168 -9.80 1.87 0.34
CA GLY A 168 -8.71 0.92 0.62
C GLY A 168 -8.34 0.88 2.11
N LEU A 169 -8.20 2.03 2.77
CA LEU A 169 -7.96 2.09 4.21
C LEU A 169 -9.11 1.52 5.02
N GLU A 170 -10.34 1.71 4.58
CA GLU A 170 -11.51 1.14 5.22
C GLU A 170 -11.49 -0.40 5.18
N TRP A 171 -11.09 -0.98 4.05
CA TRP A 171 -10.90 -2.42 3.95
C TRP A 171 -9.84 -2.92 4.96
N ILE A 172 -8.71 -2.23 5.08
CA ILE A 172 -7.66 -2.55 6.06
C ILE A 172 -8.23 -2.46 7.49
N ALA A 173 -8.93 -1.39 7.82
CA ALA A 173 -9.54 -1.20 9.14
C ALA A 173 -10.52 -2.33 9.49
N ASN A 174 -11.32 -2.76 8.52
CA ASN A 174 -12.26 -3.88 8.71
C ASN A 174 -11.55 -5.22 8.92
N ARG A 175 -10.37 -5.40 8.33
CA ARG A 175 -9.54 -6.60 8.57
C ARG A 175 -8.95 -6.60 9.97
N ILE A 176 -8.52 -5.45 10.48
CA ILE A 176 -8.01 -5.32 11.85
C ILE A 176 -9.08 -5.68 12.88
N LYS A 177 -10.32 -5.24 12.69
CA LYS A 177 -11.44 -5.52 13.61
C LYS A 177 -11.86 -7.00 13.63
N LYS A 178 -11.49 -7.79 12.61
CA LYS A 178 -11.84 -9.22 12.51
C LYS A 178 -10.81 -10.14 13.15
N LYS A 179 -9.67 -9.61 13.58
CA LYS A 179 -8.67 -10.34 14.35
C LYS A 179 -9.00 -10.29 15.83
#